data_99c0209dfe2af1b2bd784392b962c326
#
_entry.id   99c0209dfe2af1b2bd784392b962c326
#
_cell.length_a   1.000
_cell.length_b   1.000
_cell.length_c   1.000
_cell.angle_alpha   90.00
_cell.angle_beta   90.00
_cell.angle_gamma   90.00
#
_symmetry.space_group_name_H-M   'P 1'
#
loop_
_entity.id
_entity.type
_entity.pdbx_description
1 polymer ?
#
loop_
_entity_poly.entity_id
_entity_poly.type
_entity_poly.pdbx_seq_one_letter_code
_entity_poly.pdbx_strand_id
1 'polypeptide(L)'
;MHNWTESDLFVWLKQNVYPDLVKSKNQMSRWDCYSPLTGHRLELKCRKTHYNTLLLEKKKYDAMKQECEKHLDTPMYFNSTPKGIYSFNLNLIIPEWETNTKNPATTQFYNNNRIEKEVAYLEISKAKQWKTI
;
A
#
# COMPACT_ATOMS: atom_id res chain seq x y z
N MET A 1 -9.17 -19.09 -2.38
CA MET A 1 -7.96 -18.32 -2.74
C MET A 1 -8.34 -16.91 -3.13
N HIS A 2 -7.55 -15.97 -2.71
CA HIS A 2 -7.83 -14.56 -2.97
C HIS A 2 -7.17 -14.13 -4.28
N ASN A 3 -7.99 -13.76 -5.26
CA ASN A 3 -7.52 -13.39 -6.60
C ASN A 3 -7.85 -11.94 -6.97
N TRP A 4 -7.97 -11.10 -5.97
CA TRP A 4 -8.26 -9.69 -6.23
C TRP A 4 -7.09 -9.00 -6.92
N THR A 5 -7.43 -8.17 -7.90
CA THR A 5 -6.50 -7.23 -8.52
C THR A 5 -6.62 -5.87 -7.84
N GLU A 6 -5.69 -4.98 -8.16
CA GLU A 6 -5.81 -3.59 -7.68
C GLU A 6 -7.10 -2.93 -8.18
N SER A 7 -7.55 -3.28 -9.39
CA SER A 7 -8.82 -2.79 -9.92
C SER A 7 -10.00 -3.25 -9.09
N ASP A 8 -10.00 -4.50 -8.64
CA ASP A 8 -11.06 -5.02 -7.76
C ASP A 8 -11.08 -4.27 -6.44
N LEU A 9 -9.92 -4.04 -5.85
CA LEU A 9 -9.81 -3.29 -4.61
C LEU A 9 -10.26 -1.85 -4.80
N PHE A 10 -9.88 -1.21 -5.90
CA PHE A 10 -10.32 0.14 -6.23
C PHE A 10 -11.84 0.23 -6.30
N VAL A 11 -12.48 -0.70 -7.03
CA VAL A 11 -13.95 -0.72 -7.17
C VAL A 11 -14.61 -0.88 -5.81
N TRP A 12 -14.12 -1.80 -4.99
CA TRP A 12 -14.67 -2.02 -3.66
C TRP A 12 -14.55 -0.77 -2.79
N LEU A 13 -13.40 -0.12 -2.80
CA LEU A 13 -13.17 1.10 -2.02
C LEU A 13 -14.07 2.24 -2.49
N LYS A 14 -14.28 2.38 -3.80
CA LYS A 14 -15.16 3.40 -4.35
C LYS A 14 -16.60 3.17 -3.94
N GLN A 15 -17.04 1.93 -3.90
CA GLN A 15 -18.41 1.59 -3.53
C GLN A 15 -18.67 1.67 -2.03
N ASN A 16 -17.67 1.44 -1.20
CA ASN A 16 -17.88 1.23 0.24
C ASN A 16 -17.21 2.25 1.15
N VAL A 17 -16.20 2.97 0.68
CA VAL A 17 -15.40 3.87 1.53
C VAL A 17 -15.29 5.28 0.96
N TYR A 18 -14.90 5.38 -0.31
CA TYR A 18 -14.62 6.67 -0.95
C TYR A 18 -15.44 6.81 -2.24
N PRO A 19 -16.68 7.34 -2.16
CA PRO A 19 -17.53 7.44 -3.37
C PRO A 19 -16.93 8.28 -4.50
N ASP A 20 -16.04 9.22 -4.17
CA ASP A 20 -15.38 10.12 -5.10
C ASP A 20 -14.00 9.66 -5.56
N LEU A 21 -13.61 8.42 -5.25
CA LEU A 21 -12.27 7.92 -5.53
C LEU A 21 -11.95 7.95 -7.02
N VAL A 22 -10.79 8.50 -7.36
CA VAL A 22 -10.29 8.56 -8.74
C VAL A 22 -8.91 7.93 -8.83
N LYS A 23 -8.64 7.27 -9.95
CA LYS A 23 -7.33 6.66 -10.20
C LYS A 23 -6.31 7.73 -10.60
N SER A 24 -5.06 7.49 -10.25
CA SER A 24 -3.95 8.25 -10.80
C SER A 24 -3.89 8.06 -12.32
N LYS A 25 -3.72 9.16 -13.05
CA LYS A 25 -3.59 9.13 -14.51
C LYS A 25 -2.15 8.92 -14.97
N ASN A 26 -1.20 9.05 -14.05
CA ASN A 26 0.22 9.00 -14.37
C ASN A 26 0.83 7.76 -13.74
N GLN A 27 1.44 6.89 -14.55
CA GLN A 27 2.12 5.69 -14.06
C GLN A 27 3.29 6.01 -13.14
N MET A 28 3.85 7.21 -13.23
CA MET A 28 4.94 7.66 -12.37
C MET A 28 4.45 8.31 -11.09
N SER A 29 3.15 8.34 -10.86
CA SER A 29 2.58 8.90 -9.63
C SER A 29 3.03 8.12 -8.41
N ARG A 30 3.18 8.85 -7.30
CA ARG A 30 3.61 8.29 -6.02
C ARG A 30 2.45 7.71 -5.22
N TRP A 31 1.28 7.64 -5.82
CA TRP A 31 0.05 7.13 -5.23
C TRP A 31 -0.81 6.50 -6.34
N ASP A 32 -1.68 5.57 -5.96
CA ASP A 32 -2.51 4.83 -6.93
C ASP A 32 -3.86 5.48 -7.18
N CYS A 33 -4.48 6.03 -6.15
CA CYS A 33 -5.78 6.69 -6.28
C CYS A 33 -5.95 7.75 -5.19
N TYR A 34 -6.98 8.58 -5.35
CA TYR A 34 -7.14 9.77 -4.54
C TYR A 34 -8.62 10.06 -4.32
N SER A 35 -8.96 10.46 -3.09
CA SER A 35 -10.28 10.95 -2.74
C SER A 35 -10.21 12.44 -2.44
N PRO A 36 -10.68 13.31 -3.35
CA PRO A 36 -10.67 14.76 -3.11
C PRO A 36 -11.46 15.18 -1.87
N LEU A 37 -12.59 14.52 -1.59
CA LEU A 37 -13.43 14.88 -0.45
C LEU A 37 -12.73 14.67 0.89
N THR A 38 -11.94 13.62 1.00
CA THR A 38 -11.25 13.31 2.27
C THR A 38 -9.81 13.79 2.30
N GLY A 39 -9.21 14.08 1.15
CA GLY A 39 -7.78 14.35 1.05
C GLY A 39 -6.92 13.10 1.25
N HIS A 40 -7.48 11.92 1.08
CA HIS A 40 -6.74 10.66 1.22
C HIS A 40 -6.13 10.26 -0.11
N ARG A 41 -4.81 10.04 -0.13
CA ARG A 41 -4.09 9.44 -1.25
C ARG A 41 -3.74 8.01 -0.86
N LEU A 42 -4.02 7.07 -1.74
CA LEU A 42 -3.97 5.65 -1.42
C LEU A 42 -2.91 4.94 -2.24
N GLU A 43 -2.16 4.08 -1.57
CA GLU A 43 -1.37 3.02 -2.20
C GLU A 43 -2.13 1.71 -2.00
N LEU A 44 -2.34 0.95 -3.08
CA LEU A 44 -3.11 -0.28 -3.07
C LEU A 44 -2.19 -1.48 -3.25
N LYS A 45 -2.42 -2.52 -2.47
CA LYS A 45 -1.68 -3.77 -2.56
C LYS A 45 -2.63 -4.94 -2.41
N CYS A 46 -2.54 -5.90 -3.31
CA CYS A 46 -3.33 -7.13 -3.22
C CYS A 46 -2.40 -8.29 -2.91
N ARG A 47 -2.65 -8.96 -1.79
CA ARG A 47 -1.84 -10.06 -1.31
C ARG A 47 -2.56 -11.37 -1.55
N LYS A 48 -1.88 -12.34 -2.13
CA LYS A 48 -2.44 -13.68 -2.37
C LYS A 48 -2.44 -14.53 -1.11
N THR A 49 -1.58 -14.21 -0.15
CA THR A 49 -1.44 -14.92 1.12
C THR A 49 -1.65 -13.93 2.26
N HIS A 50 -2.32 -14.39 3.31
CA HIS A 50 -2.51 -13.59 4.52
C HIS A 50 -1.40 -13.90 5.50
N TYR A 51 -0.70 -12.84 5.96
CA TYR A 51 0.29 -12.92 7.03
C TYR A 51 -0.12 -12.01 8.17
N ASN A 52 0.49 -12.23 9.33
CA ASN A 52 0.25 -11.36 10.50
C ASN A 52 0.86 -9.97 10.36
N THR A 53 1.70 -9.78 9.36
CA THR A 53 2.29 -8.48 9.05
C THR A 53 2.11 -8.18 7.57
N LEU A 54 2.08 -6.88 7.25
CA LEU A 54 2.02 -6.40 5.88
C LEU A 54 3.30 -5.63 5.59
N LEU A 55 3.97 -6.00 4.50
CA LEU A 55 5.22 -5.38 4.10
C LEU A 55 4.98 -3.98 3.53
N LEU A 56 5.76 -3.02 3.99
CA LEU A 56 5.79 -1.66 3.45
C LEU A 56 7.22 -1.30 3.06
N GLU A 57 7.42 -0.93 1.81
CA GLU A 57 8.74 -0.47 1.35
C GLU A 57 8.95 0.99 1.72
N LYS A 58 10.13 1.30 2.28
CA LYS A 58 10.48 2.67 2.69
C LYS A 58 10.41 3.65 1.53
N LYS A 59 10.86 3.24 0.35
CA LYS A 59 10.83 4.09 -0.84
C LYS A 59 9.42 4.57 -1.16
N LYS A 60 8.44 3.68 -1.06
CA LYS A 60 7.03 4.02 -1.28
C LYS A 60 6.48 4.90 -0.17
N TYR A 61 6.80 4.57 1.07
CA TYR A 61 6.42 5.35 2.23
C TYR A 61 6.92 6.79 2.11
N ASP A 62 8.20 6.96 1.83
CA ASP A 62 8.80 8.29 1.71
C ASP A 62 8.17 9.09 0.57
N ALA A 63 7.94 8.46 -0.58
CA ALA A 63 7.34 9.12 -1.73
C ALA A 63 5.91 9.58 -1.44
N MET A 64 5.11 8.73 -0.81
CA MET A 64 3.74 9.05 -0.41
C MET A 64 3.69 10.19 0.60
N LYS A 65 4.55 10.12 1.61
CA LYS A 65 4.62 11.15 2.65
C LYS A 65 5.00 12.50 2.07
N GLN A 66 6.01 12.53 1.21
CA GLN A 66 6.41 13.77 0.53
C GLN A 66 5.28 14.37 -0.30
N GLU A 67 4.61 13.54 -1.10
CA GLU A 67 3.54 14.01 -1.96
C GLU A 67 2.36 14.54 -1.15
N CYS A 68 2.00 13.84 -0.09
CA CYS A 68 0.89 14.26 0.77
C CYS A 68 1.19 15.55 1.54
N GLU A 69 2.43 15.74 1.97
CA GLU A 69 2.83 16.98 2.66
C GLU A 69 2.65 18.21 1.76
N LYS A 70 2.95 18.09 0.48
CA LYS A 70 2.80 19.21 -0.47
C LYS A 70 1.36 19.68 -0.61
N HIS A 71 0.41 18.78 -0.45
CA HIS A 71 -1.01 19.06 -0.69
C HIS A 71 -1.86 19.02 0.58
N LEU A 72 -1.23 18.84 1.74
CA LEU A 72 -1.91 18.66 3.03
C LEU A 72 -2.89 17.49 3.01
N ASP A 73 -2.50 16.43 2.29
CA ASP A 73 -3.28 15.20 2.18
C ASP A 73 -2.78 14.13 3.15
N THR A 74 -3.56 13.07 3.27
CA THR A 74 -3.27 11.97 4.17
C THR A 74 -2.87 10.73 3.38
N PRO A 75 -1.69 10.13 3.64
CA PRO A 75 -1.26 8.91 2.96
C PRO A 75 -1.89 7.69 3.62
N MET A 76 -2.60 6.90 2.82
CA MET A 76 -3.27 5.68 3.26
C MET A 76 -2.70 4.47 2.52
N TYR A 77 -2.48 3.38 3.24
CA TYR A 77 -1.98 2.13 2.69
C TYR A 77 -3.04 1.07 2.86
N PHE A 78 -3.63 0.61 1.75
CA PHE A 78 -4.69 -0.39 1.73
C PHE A 78 -4.18 -1.71 1.18
N ASN A 79 -4.45 -2.78 1.88
CA ASN A 79 -4.12 -4.14 1.47
C ASN A 79 -5.36 -5.00 1.44
N SER A 80 -5.55 -5.76 0.36
CA SER A 80 -6.50 -6.87 0.37
C SER A 80 -5.74 -8.17 0.55
N THR A 81 -6.30 -9.04 1.38
CA THR A 81 -5.75 -10.38 1.64
C THR A 81 -6.87 -11.41 1.59
N PRO A 82 -6.55 -12.72 1.61
CA PRO A 82 -7.61 -13.73 1.69
C PRO A 82 -8.55 -13.58 2.89
N LYS A 83 -8.16 -12.84 3.93
CA LYS A 83 -8.98 -12.67 5.15
C LYS A 83 -9.69 -11.33 5.23
N GLY A 84 -9.42 -10.39 4.33
CA GLY A 84 -10.13 -9.12 4.37
C GLY A 84 -9.37 -7.95 3.79
N ILE A 85 -9.87 -6.76 4.07
CA ILE A 85 -9.28 -5.51 3.61
C ILE A 85 -8.83 -4.72 4.83
N TYR A 86 -7.56 -4.30 4.80
CA TYR A 86 -6.87 -3.68 5.93
C TYR A 86 -6.23 -2.37 5.48
N SER A 87 -6.27 -1.37 6.34
CA SER A 87 -5.61 -0.10 6.03
C SER A 87 -4.81 0.44 7.20
N PHE A 88 -3.78 1.21 6.84
CA PHE A 88 -2.99 2.01 7.77
C PHE A 88 -3.02 3.46 7.30
N ASN A 89 -3.24 4.37 8.24
CA ASN A 89 -2.93 5.78 8.02
C ASN A 89 -1.43 5.94 8.29
N LEU A 90 -0.66 6.23 7.25
CA LEU A 90 0.79 6.27 7.36
C LEU A 90 1.30 7.44 8.23
N ASN A 91 0.46 8.42 8.52
CA ASN A 91 0.80 9.49 9.46
C ASN A 91 0.71 9.04 10.92
N LEU A 92 0.01 7.94 11.19
CA LEU A 92 -0.25 7.46 12.55
C LEU A 92 0.61 6.26 12.94
N ILE A 93 1.54 5.84 12.08
CA ILE A 93 2.44 4.74 12.37
C ILE A 93 3.88 5.23 12.42
N ILE A 94 4.71 4.49 13.13
CA ILE A 94 6.16 4.70 13.15
C ILE A 94 6.80 3.41 12.65
N PRO A 95 7.07 3.32 11.34
CA PRO A 95 7.65 2.08 10.79
C PRO A 95 9.05 1.82 11.34
N GLU A 96 9.33 0.58 11.66
CA GLU A 96 10.67 0.15 12.02
C GLU A 96 11.34 -0.43 10.78
N TRP A 97 12.25 0.34 10.21
CA TRP A 97 12.90 -0.04 8.97
C TRP A 97 14.00 -1.05 9.20
N GLU A 98 14.02 -2.08 8.37
CA GLU A 98 15.10 -3.05 8.34
C GLU A 98 15.52 -3.30 6.90
N THR A 99 16.77 -3.70 6.72
CA THR A 99 17.29 -3.98 5.39
C THR A 99 16.92 -5.41 4.99
N ASN A 100 16.29 -5.56 3.83
CA ASN A 100 15.95 -6.85 3.25
C ASN A 100 16.81 -7.09 2.02
N THR A 101 17.79 -7.99 2.13
CA THR A 101 18.71 -8.33 1.04
C THR A 101 18.31 -9.62 0.31
N LYS A 102 17.22 -10.25 0.72
CA LYS A 102 16.81 -11.55 0.17
C LYS A 102 16.08 -11.44 -1.15
N ASN A 103 15.51 -10.27 -1.44
CA ASN A 103 14.75 -10.06 -2.65
C ASN A 103 15.69 -9.67 -3.78
N PRO A 104 15.60 -10.34 -4.95
CA PRO A 104 16.38 -9.90 -6.09
C PRO A 104 15.89 -8.55 -6.60
N ALA A 105 16.79 -7.80 -7.21
CA ALA A 105 16.48 -6.50 -7.79
C ALA A 105 15.39 -6.59 -8.84
N THR A 106 15.42 -7.66 -9.60
CA THR A 106 14.49 -7.91 -10.68
C THR A 106 14.34 -9.43 -10.82
N THR A 107 13.36 -9.86 -11.58
CA THR A 107 13.20 -11.27 -11.95
C THR A 107 14.13 -11.70 -13.08
N GLN A 108 14.97 -10.81 -13.58
CA GLN A 108 15.88 -11.13 -14.68
C GLN A 108 17.07 -11.94 -14.18
N PHE A 109 17.32 -13.05 -14.82
CA PHE A 109 18.28 -14.05 -14.36
C PHE A 109 19.73 -13.64 -14.53
N TYR A 110 20.03 -12.78 -15.48
CA TYR A 110 21.42 -12.34 -15.68
C TYR A 110 21.88 -11.29 -14.68
N ASN A 111 20.96 -10.72 -13.93
CA ASN A 111 21.29 -9.78 -12.86
C ASN A 111 21.25 -10.50 -11.52
N ASN A 112 22.39 -10.98 -11.08
CA ASN A 112 22.51 -11.70 -9.82
C ASN A 112 22.66 -10.78 -8.62
N ASN A 113 22.73 -9.47 -8.82
CA ASN A 113 22.85 -8.53 -7.73
C ASN A 113 21.52 -8.40 -7.03
N ARG A 114 21.56 -8.46 -5.71
CA ARG A 114 20.38 -8.22 -4.89
C ARG A 114 20.33 -6.75 -4.55
N ILE A 115 19.14 -6.17 -4.63
CA ILE A 115 18.91 -4.82 -4.13
C ILE A 115 18.67 -4.90 -2.63
N GLU A 116 19.39 -4.06 -1.89
CA GLU A 116 19.06 -3.83 -0.51
C GLU A 116 17.84 -2.92 -0.46
N LYS A 117 16.75 -3.45 0.08
CA LYS A 117 15.53 -2.67 0.27
C LYS A 117 15.31 -2.47 1.75
N GLU A 118 15.00 -1.26 2.13
CA GLU A 118 14.52 -0.99 3.47
C GLU A 118 13.02 -1.21 3.50
N VAL A 119 12.58 -2.04 4.42
CA VAL A 119 11.18 -2.43 4.54
C VAL A 119 10.77 -2.40 6.02
N ALA A 120 9.47 -2.25 6.24
CA ALA A 120 8.88 -2.44 7.57
C ALA A 120 7.78 -3.48 7.45
N TYR A 121 7.60 -4.25 8.51
CA TYR A 121 6.52 -5.22 8.61
C TYR A 121 5.49 -4.65 9.58
N LEU A 122 4.36 -4.23 9.03
CA LEU A 122 3.30 -3.60 9.81
C LEU A 122 2.39 -4.68 10.40
N GLU A 123 2.24 -4.69 11.71
CA GLU A 123 1.38 -5.68 12.38
C GLU A 123 -0.07 -5.47 11.96
N ILE A 124 -0.70 -6.53 11.47
CA ILE A 124 -2.08 -6.45 10.98
C ILE A 124 -3.05 -6.15 12.12
N SER A 125 -2.70 -6.50 13.36
CA SER A 125 -3.51 -6.17 14.54
C SER A 125 -3.65 -4.66 14.75
N LYS A 126 -2.76 -3.86 14.19
CA LYS A 126 -2.79 -2.40 14.28
C LYS A 126 -3.48 -1.74 13.10
N ALA A 127 -3.89 -2.53 12.10
CA ALA A 127 -4.61 -2.02 10.94
C ALA A 127 -6.09 -1.83 11.28
N LYS A 128 -6.72 -0.94 10.53
CA LYS A 128 -8.18 -0.91 10.48
C LYS A 128 -8.64 -2.00 9.52
N GLN A 129 -9.52 -2.89 9.97
CA GLN A 129 -10.13 -3.90 9.13
C GLN A 129 -11.48 -3.41 8.62
N TRP A 130 -11.61 -3.33 7.29
CA TRP A 130 -12.81 -2.81 6.65
C TRP A 130 -13.79 -3.91 6.27
N LYS A 131 -13.25 -5.08 5.89
CA LYS A 131 -14.05 -6.21 5.47
C LYS A 131 -13.39 -7.49 5.92
N THR A 132 -14.20 -8.40 6.44
CA THR A 132 -13.79 -9.77 6.76
C THR A 132 -14.31 -10.70 5.65
N ILE A 133 -13.44 -11.55 5.16
CA ILE A 133 -13.82 -12.52 4.14
C ILE A 133 -13.86 -13.90 4.77
#